data_a730238f399e8310f694d13f553142e3
#
_entry.id   a730238f399e8310f694d13f553142e3
#
_cell.length_a   1.000
_cell.length_b   1.000
_cell.length_c   1.000
_cell.angle_alpha   90.00
_cell.angle_beta   90.00
_cell.angle_gamma   90.00
#
_symmetry.space_group_name_H-M   'P 1'
#
loop_
_entity.id
_entity.type
_entity.pdbx_description
1 polymer ?
#
loop_
_entity_poly.entity_id
_entity_poly.type
_entity_poly.pdbx_seq_one_letter_code
_entity_poly.pdbx_strand_id
1 'polypeptide(L)'
;LRSAVHDAQQVAKTLGITHHVIDFTQEFAQNVVNNFINEYFKGRTPNPCIVCNRKIKFGAFFQAARKLGADMVATGHYAQVVFDEDCGRYLLYRGKDKTKDQTYVLYSLTQEQLKGAIFPLGRFSKQEIRKLAEEFKLPVADKEESQEICFIPDNDYRRFLKAAGAHKVIPGPFLDMEGKVIGKHRGIPFYTIGQRKGLGLALGYPAYVISIDAKNNA
;
A
#
# COMPACT_ATOMS: atom_id res chain seq x y z
N LEU A 1 3.69 9.43 13.58
CA LEU A 1 4.72 8.42 13.89
C LEU A 1 4.87 8.19 15.40
N ARG A 2 5.05 9.24 16.22
CA ARG A 2 5.21 9.09 17.70
C ARG A 2 4.02 8.38 18.35
N SER A 3 2.79 8.65 17.91
CA SER A 3 1.58 7.99 18.41
C SER A 3 1.58 6.48 18.13
N ALA A 4 1.91 6.05 16.89
CA ALA A 4 1.91 4.62 16.53
C ALA A 4 2.99 3.82 17.29
N VAL A 5 4.17 4.39 17.52
CA VAL A 5 5.22 3.76 18.33
C VAL A 5 4.77 3.63 19.77
N HIS A 6 4.14 4.68 20.32
CA HIS A 6 3.60 4.66 21.68
C HIS A 6 2.51 3.59 21.84
N ASP A 7 1.56 3.51 20.90
CA ASP A 7 0.50 2.50 20.91
C ASP A 7 1.08 1.08 20.91
N ALA A 8 2.09 0.83 20.06
CA ALA A 8 2.77 -0.47 20.00
C ALA A 8 3.50 -0.79 21.31
N GLN A 9 4.14 0.21 21.95
CA GLN A 9 4.79 0.04 23.25
C GLN A 9 3.77 -0.33 24.34
N GLN A 10 2.61 0.32 24.36
CA GLN A 10 1.54 0.02 25.35
C GLN A 10 1.00 -1.40 25.15
N VAL A 11 0.75 -1.81 23.89
CA VAL A 11 0.32 -3.18 23.58
C VAL A 11 1.37 -4.19 24.03
N ALA A 12 2.64 -3.99 23.72
CA ALA A 12 3.72 -4.89 24.11
C ALA A 12 3.83 -4.98 25.64
N LYS A 13 3.69 -3.87 26.36
CA LYS A 13 3.66 -3.84 27.83
C LYS A 13 2.49 -4.63 28.39
N THR A 14 1.29 -4.47 27.82
CA THR A 14 0.09 -5.20 28.26
C THR A 14 0.27 -6.71 28.07
N LEU A 15 0.92 -7.12 26.98
CA LEU A 15 1.17 -8.53 26.67
C LEU A 15 2.43 -9.12 27.34
N GLY A 16 3.25 -8.30 28.02
CA GLY A 16 4.50 -8.72 28.63
C GLY A 16 5.58 -9.19 27.62
N ILE A 17 5.57 -8.64 26.39
CA ILE A 17 6.53 -8.99 25.36
C ILE A 17 7.52 -7.86 25.08
N THR A 18 8.71 -8.24 24.58
CA THR A 18 9.76 -7.27 24.23
C THR A 18 9.36 -6.44 23.03
N HIS A 19 9.62 -5.13 23.10
CA HIS A 19 9.36 -4.19 22.01
C HIS A 19 10.66 -3.57 21.51
N HIS A 20 10.86 -3.65 20.20
CA HIS A 20 11.99 -3.01 19.51
C HIS A 20 11.48 -1.95 18.53
N VAL A 21 12.19 -0.83 18.43
CA VAL A 21 11.94 0.21 17.43
C VAL A 21 13.10 0.22 16.46
N ILE A 22 12.81 -0.01 15.18
CA ILE A 22 13.80 -0.01 14.12
C ILE A 22 13.42 1.06 13.11
N ASP A 23 14.35 1.94 12.78
CA ASP A 23 14.11 3.02 11.82
C ASP A 23 14.42 2.56 10.39
N PHE A 24 13.41 2.62 9.53
CA PHE A 24 13.48 2.35 8.08
C PHE A 24 13.12 3.58 7.26
N THR A 25 13.20 4.78 7.82
CA THR A 25 12.81 6.02 7.14
C THR A 25 13.53 6.20 5.81
N GLN A 26 14.82 5.93 5.77
CA GLN A 26 15.64 6.07 4.57
C GLN A 26 15.26 5.04 3.49
N GLU A 27 15.19 3.76 3.85
CA GLU A 27 14.80 2.68 2.95
C GLU A 27 13.38 2.86 2.43
N PHE A 28 12.47 3.32 3.29
CA PHE A 28 11.09 3.61 2.92
C PHE A 28 11.03 4.77 1.92
N ALA A 29 11.73 5.86 2.16
CA ALA A 29 11.80 6.99 1.25
C ALA A 29 12.35 6.56 -0.12
N GLN A 30 13.46 5.82 -0.15
CA GLN A 30 14.09 5.39 -1.40
C GLN A 30 13.25 4.38 -2.18
N ASN A 31 12.70 3.36 -1.53
CA ASN A 31 12.03 2.26 -2.22
C ASN A 31 10.55 2.50 -2.45
N VAL A 32 9.84 3.15 -1.51
CA VAL A 32 8.39 3.29 -1.57
C VAL A 32 7.99 4.67 -2.08
N VAL A 33 8.46 5.74 -1.41
CA VAL A 33 8.04 7.10 -1.74
C VAL A 33 8.57 7.53 -3.12
N ASN A 34 9.86 7.31 -3.38
CA ASN A 34 10.44 7.66 -4.69
C ASN A 34 9.84 6.82 -5.83
N ASN A 35 9.53 5.53 -5.58
CA ASN A 35 8.84 4.71 -6.55
C ASN A 35 7.45 5.27 -6.86
N PHE A 36 6.68 5.61 -5.82
CA PHE A 36 5.34 6.22 -5.95
C PHE A 36 5.38 7.48 -6.80
N ILE A 37 6.28 8.41 -6.50
CA ILE A 37 6.46 9.65 -7.25
C ILE A 37 6.81 9.36 -8.71
N ASN A 38 7.82 8.52 -8.94
CA ASN A 38 8.32 8.23 -10.28
C ASN A 38 7.28 7.54 -11.16
N GLU A 39 6.47 6.63 -10.62
CA GLU A 39 5.42 5.95 -11.38
C GLU A 39 4.32 6.92 -11.82
N TYR A 40 3.89 7.83 -10.94
CA TYR A 40 2.93 8.87 -11.34
C TYR A 40 3.47 9.79 -12.44
N PHE A 41 4.73 10.19 -12.37
CA PHE A 41 5.34 11.02 -13.44
C PHE A 41 5.55 10.24 -14.75
N LYS A 42 5.50 8.91 -14.72
CA LYS A 42 5.47 8.06 -15.91
C LYS A 42 4.04 7.77 -16.40
N GLY A 43 3.01 8.42 -15.87
CA GLY A 43 1.61 8.19 -16.22
C GLY A 43 1.04 6.87 -15.71
N ARG A 44 1.67 6.23 -14.73
CA ARG A 44 1.18 5.00 -14.09
C ARG A 44 0.61 5.29 -12.72
N THR A 45 -0.37 4.50 -12.28
CA THR A 45 -0.95 4.63 -10.95
C THR A 45 -0.39 3.54 -10.05
N PRO A 46 0.60 3.86 -9.17
CA PRO A 46 1.22 2.87 -8.30
C PRO A 46 0.35 2.50 -7.11
N ASN A 47 0.51 1.27 -6.62
CA ASN A 47 0.07 0.89 -5.29
C ASN A 47 1.32 0.78 -4.38
N PRO A 48 1.57 1.78 -3.50
CA PRO A 48 2.76 1.81 -2.67
C PRO A 48 2.79 0.67 -1.64
N CYS A 49 1.62 0.12 -1.26
CA CYS A 49 1.55 -0.99 -0.30
C CYS A 49 2.20 -2.27 -0.85
N ILE A 50 2.12 -2.53 -2.15
CA ILE A 50 2.77 -3.68 -2.79
C ILE A 50 4.30 -3.57 -2.63
N VAL A 51 4.84 -2.39 -2.95
CA VAL A 51 6.28 -2.13 -2.83
C VAL A 51 6.72 -2.17 -1.36
N CYS A 52 5.95 -1.57 -0.46
CA CYS A 52 6.22 -1.57 0.98
C CYS A 52 6.26 -3.02 1.54
N ASN A 53 5.28 -3.85 1.21
CA ASN A 53 5.28 -5.24 1.66
C ASN A 53 6.52 -5.98 1.17
N ARG A 54 6.83 -5.90 -0.13
CA ARG A 54 7.96 -6.63 -0.72
C ARG A 54 9.32 -6.12 -0.25
N LYS A 55 9.53 -4.79 -0.18
CA LYS A 55 10.85 -4.19 0.05
C LYS A 55 11.13 -3.86 1.50
N ILE A 56 10.10 -3.44 2.24
CA ILE A 56 10.25 -3.01 3.64
C ILE A 56 9.83 -4.14 4.59
N LYS A 57 8.54 -4.54 4.64
CA LYS A 57 8.05 -5.47 5.65
C LYS A 57 8.67 -6.87 5.52
N PHE A 58 8.64 -7.45 4.31
CA PHE A 58 9.23 -8.77 4.03
C PHE A 58 10.61 -8.68 3.36
N GLY A 59 11.20 -7.49 3.31
CA GLY A 59 12.56 -7.22 2.89
C GLY A 59 13.41 -6.74 4.07
N ALA A 60 13.63 -5.43 4.18
CA ALA A 60 14.53 -4.83 5.17
C ALA A 60 14.16 -5.19 6.62
N PHE A 61 12.86 -5.12 6.98
CA PHE A 61 12.39 -5.48 8.31
C PHE A 61 12.61 -6.97 8.62
N PHE A 62 12.33 -7.88 7.67
CA PHE A 62 12.58 -9.30 7.85
C PHE A 62 14.07 -9.59 8.10
N GLN A 63 14.98 -8.92 7.36
CA GLN A 63 16.42 -9.05 7.58
C GLN A 63 16.85 -8.52 8.95
N ALA A 64 16.27 -7.41 9.39
CA ALA A 64 16.54 -6.86 10.72
C ALA A 64 16.01 -7.77 11.84
N ALA A 65 14.81 -8.35 11.67
CA ALA A 65 14.23 -9.29 12.62
C ALA A 65 15.09 -10.56 12.76
N ARG A 66 15.62 -11.09 11.65
CA ARG A 66 16.58 -12.23 11.69
C ARG A 66 17.84 -11.92 12.49
N LYS A 67 18.37 -10.70 12.39
CA LYS A 67 19.55 -10.28 13.21
C LYS A 67 19.23 -10.21 14.70
N LEU A 68 17.95 -10.07 15.05
CA LEU A 68 17.46 -10.12 16.44
C LEU A 68 17.06 -11.55 16.87
N GLY A 69 17.32 -12.57 16.04
CA GLY A 69 17.04 -13.98 16.36
C GLY A 69 15.62 -14.44 15.99
N ALA A 70 14.85 -13.68 15.21
CA ALA A 70 13.54 -14.12 14.77
C ALA A 70 13.63 -14.99 13.50
N ASP A 71 12.95 -16.13 13.51
CA ASP A 71 12.88 -17.03 12.35
C ASP A 71 11.84 -16.58 11.33
N MET A 72 10.76 -15.93 11.79
CA MET A 72 9.61 -15.54 10.99
C MET A 72 9.11 -14.13 11.35
N VAL A 73 8.35 -13.54 10.46
CA VAL A 73 7.69 -12.24 10.66
C VAL A 73 6.17 -12.41 10.55
N ALA A 74 5.45 -12.03 11.60
CA ALA A 74 4.01 -11.97 11.61
C ALA A 74 3.50 -10.57 11.28
N THR A 75 2.45 -10.48 10.48
CA THR A 75 1.77 -9.21 10.17
C THR A 75 0.25 -9.35 10.22
N GLY A 76 -0.43 -8.21 10.43
CA GLY A 76 -1.89 -8.16 10.50
C GLY A 76 -2.62 -8.22 9.15
N HIS A 77 -2.03 -8.80 8.10
CA HIS A 77 -2.74 -8.94 6.83
C HIS A 77 -3.79 -10.05 6.88
N TYR A 78 -4.95 -9.78 6.28
CA TYR A 78 -6.00 -10.77 6.05
C TYR A 78 -5.68 -11.60 4.81
N ALA A 79 -4.76 -12.54 4.96
CA ALA A 79 -4.32 -13.49 3.96
C ALA A 79 -3.88 -14.78 4.66
N GLN A 80 -3.65 -15.85 3.91
CA GLN A 80 -3.11 -17.10 4.44
C GLN A 80 -1.93 -17.55 3.59
N VAL A 81 -0.93 -18.13 4.23
CA VAL A 81 0.20 -18.81 3.58
C VAL A 81 0.20 -20.26 4.01
N VAL A 82 0.28 -21.16 3.04
CA VAL A 82 0.32 -22.62 3.25
C VAL A 82 1.43 -23.20 2.39
N PHE A 83 2.21 -24.10 2.96
CA PHE A 83 3.13 -24.92 2.16
C PHE A 83 2.34 -26.06 1.52
N ASP A 84 2.46 -26.19 0.23
CA ASP A 84 1.84 -27.25 -0.57
C ASP A 84 2.92 -28.28 -0.88
N GLU A 85 2.76 -29.50 -0.35
CA GLU A 85 3.74 -30.58 -0.50
C GLU A 85 3.78 -31.14 -1.92
N ASP A 86 2.64 -31.13 -2.63
CA ASP A 86 2.53 -31.70 -3.98
C ASP A 86 3.33 -30.88 -5.00
N CYS A 87 3.28 -29.56 -4.87
CA CYS A 87 4.05 -28.67 -5.76
C CYS A 87 5.35 -28.14 -5.13
N GLY A 88 5.62 -28.44 -3.85
CA GLY A 88 6.82 -28.00 -3.13
C GLY A 88 6.92 -26.48 -2.95
N ARG A 89 5.80 -25.77 -2.82
CA ARG A 89 5.75 -24.30 -2.82
C ARG A 89 4.88 -23.74 -1.71
N TYR A 90 5.18 -22.52 -1.29
CA TYR A 90 4.30 -21.72 -0.45
C TYR A 90 3.24 -21.04 -1.33
N LEU A 91 1.98 -21.30 -1.03
CA LEU A 91 0.83 -20.74 -1.72
C LEU A 91 0.19 -19.64 -0.88
N LEU A 92 -0.19 -18.54 -1.55
CA LEU A 92 -0.89 -17.41 -0.94
C LEU A 92 -2.39 -17.53 -1.20
N TYR A 93 -3.17 -17.68 -0.14
CA TYR A 93 -4.62 -17.77 -0.20
C TYR A 93 -5.29 -16.53 0.40
N ARG A 94 -6.51 -16.29 -0.03
CA ARG A 94 -7.37 -15.26 0.55
C ARG A 94 -7.66 -15.54 2.02
N GLY A 95 -7.86 -14.48 2.80
CA GLY A 95 -8.35 -14.57 4.16
C GLY A 95 -9.79 -15.07 4.24
N LYS A 96 -10.20 -15.53 5.43
CA LYS A 96 -11.60 -15.93 5.73
C LYS A 96 -12.58 -14.79 5.46
N ASP A 97 -12.21 -13.58 5.84
CA ASP A 97 -13.01 -12.36 5.59
C ASP A 97 -12.75 -11.86 4.17
N LYS A 98 -13.65 -12.19 3.25
CA LYS A 98 -13.56 -11.77 1.84
C LYS A 98 -13.64 -10.25 1.64
N THR A 99 -14.26 -9.52 2.60
CA THR A 99 -14.37 -8.06 2.53
C THR A 99 -13.10 -7.34 2.95
N LYS A 100 -12.20 -8.05 3.64
CA LYS A 100 -10.91 -7.57 4.14
C LYS A 100 -9.70 -8.23 3.49
N ASP A 101 -9.92 -9.00 2.41
CA ASP A 101 -8.82 -9.68 1.71
C ASP A 101 -7.71 -8.71 1.28
N GLN A 102 -6.48 -9.06 1.63
CA GLN A 102 -5.28 -8.25 1.35
C GLN A 102 -4.24 -9.01 0.51
N THR A 103 -4.61 -10.12 -0.13
CA THR A 103 -3.69 -10.87 -1.00
C THR A 103 -3.18 -10.02 -2.16
N TYR A 104 -3.99 -9.05 -2.63
CA TYR A 104 -3.62 -8.15 -3.72
C TYR A 104 -2.40 -7.25 -3.44
N VAL A 105 -2.05 -7.02 -2.18
CA VAL A 105 -0.81 -6.28 -1.82
C VAL A 105 0.35 -7.20 -1.47
N LEU A 106 0.15 -8.52 -1.51
CA LEU A 106 1.15 -9.54 -1.15
C LEU A 106 1.60 -10.40 -2.33
N TYR A 107 0.93 -10.31 -3.49
CA TYR A 107 1.19 -11.18 -4.65
C TYR A 107 2.63 -11.13 -5.17
N SER A 108 3.35 -10.05 -4.88
CA SER A 108 4.73 -9.85 -5.32
C SER A 108 5.79 -10.45 -4.39
N LEU A 109 5.37 -11.13 -3.30
CA LEU A 109 6.29 -11.80 -2.38
C LEU A 109 6.91 -13.03 -3.04
N THR A 110 8.21 -13.22 -2.81
CA THR A 110 8.95 -14.39 -3.29
C THR A 110 8.65 -15.61 -2.41
N GLN A 111 9.02 -16.80 -2.87
CA GLN A 111 8.89 -18.04 -2.10
C GLN A 111 9.66 -17.98 -0.77
N GLU A 112 10.83 -17.38 -0.75
CA GLU A 112 11.61 -17.17 0.47
C GLU A 112 10.90 -16.24 1.45
N GLN A 113 10.29 -15.16 0.94
CA GLN A 113 9.52 -14.22 1.76
C GLN A 113 8.25 -14.87 2.31
N LEU A 114 7.53 -15.66 1.49
CA LEU A 114 6.35 -16.40 1.93
C LEU A 114 6.69 -17.45 2.99
N LYS A 115 7.82 -18.17 2.85
CA LYS A 115 8.32 -19.12 3.84
C LYS A 115 8.52 -18.48 5.22
N GLY A 116 9.02 -17.24 5.25
CA GLY A 116 9.28 -16.49 6.49
C GLY A 116 8.09 -15.65 6.99
N ALA A 117 6.92 -15.69 6.31
CA ALA A 117 5.78 -14.86 6.63
C ALA A 117 4.68 -15.62 7.38
N ILE A 118 4.09 -14.97 8.39
CA ILE A 118 2.91 -15.47 9.09
C ILE A 118 1.80 -14.41 9.01
N PHE A 119 0.59 -14.84 8.68
CA PHE A 119 -0.61 -13.99 8.64
C PHE A 119 -1.66 -14.51 9.63
N PRO A 120 -1.53 -14.22 10.94
CA PRO A 120 -2.42 -14.78 11.96
C PRO A 120 -3.89 -14.42 11.74
N LEU A 121 -4.16 -13.22 11.22
CA LEU A 121 -5.52 -12.73 11.01
C LEU A 121 -6.24 -13.37 9.82
N GLY A 122 -5.54 -14.09 8.96
CA GLY A 122 -6.12 -14.70 7.76
C GLY A 122 -7.22 -15.73 8.04
N ARG A 123 -7.26 -16.31 9.25
CA ARG A 123 -8.26 -17.30 9.67
C ARG A 123 -9.48 -16.71 10.38
N PHE A 124 -9.51 -15.40 10.57
CA PHE A 124 -10.53 -14.69 11.32
C PHE A 124 -11.26 -13.66 10.44
N SER A 125 -12.50 -13.37 10.82
CA SER A 125 -13.19 -12.17 10.34
C SER A 125 -12.73 -10.94 11.13
N LYS A 126 -12.98 -9.74 10.61
CA LYS A 126 -12.67 -8.50 11.33
C LYS A 126 -13.43 -8.38 12.65
N GLN A 127 -14.66 -8.87 12.69
CA GLN A 127 -15.48 -8.86 13.91
C GLN A 127 -14.89 -9.78 14.99
N GLU A 128 -14.43 -10.98 14.63
CA GLU A 128 -13.74 -11.89 15.55
C GLU A 128 -12.48 -11.27 16.12
N ILE A 129 -11.68 -10.58 15.28
CA ILE A 129 -10.45 -9.90 15.74
C ILE A 129 -10.75 -8.75 16.70
N ARG A 130 -11.81 -7.98 16.47
CA ARG A 130 -12.22 -6.91 17.42
C ARG A 130 -12.59 -7.50 18.77
N LYS A 131 -13.38 -8.56 18.80
CA LYS A 131 -13.75 -9.27 20.05
C LYS A 131 -12.52 -9.77 20.81
N LEU A 132 -11.56 -10.39 20.10
CA LEU A 132 -10.30 -10.83 20.71
C LEU A 132 -9.49 -9.66 21.28
N ALA A 133 -9.43 -8.52 20.57
CA ALA A 133 -8.74 -7.32 21.06
C ALA A 133 -9.38 -6.76 22.34
N GLU A 134 -10.71 -6.80 22.45
CA GLU A 134 -11.48 -6.43 23.65
C GLU A 134 -11.22 -7.42 24.80
N GLU A 135 -11.29 -8.72 24.54
CA GLU A 135 -11.02 -9.80 25.52
C GLU A 135 -9.59 -9.67 26.09
N PHE A 136 -8.61 -9.40 25.25
CA PHE A 136 -7.23 -9.14 25.67
C PHE A 136 -7.02 -7.73 26.26
N LYS A 137 -8.06 -6.92 26.35
CA LYS A 137 -8.02 -5.54 26.88
C LYS A 137 -6.93 -4.70 26.23
N LEU A 138 -6.77 -4.85 24.89
CA LEU A 138 -5.77 -4.10 24.16
C LEU A 138 -6.18 -2.62 24.04
N PRO A 139 -5.27 -1.67 24.32
CA PRO A 139 -5.59 -0.23 24.31
C PRO A 139 -5.92 0.32 22.92
N VAL A 140 -5.79 -0.51 21.89
CA VAL A 140 -6.05 -0.16 20.47
C VAL A 140 -7.28 -0.88 19.88
N ALA A 141 -8.10 -1.53 20.72
CA ALA A 141 -9.26 -2.32 20.26
C ALA A 141 -10.25 -1.47 19.45
N ASP A 142 -10.49 -0.23 19.85
CA ASP A 142 -11.42 0.73 19.22
C ASP A 142 -10.78 1.59 18.13
N LYS A 143 -9.49 1.38 17.82
CA LYS A 143 -8.79 2.20 16.85
C LYS A 143 -9.33 1.97 15.43
N GLU A 144 -9.67 3.07 14.75
CA GLU A 144 -10.10 3.02 13.36
C GLU A 144 -8.99 2.51 12.43
N GLU A 145 -9.41 1.84 11.36
CA GLU A 145 -8.49 1.38 10.32
C GLU A 145 -7.97 2.55 9.49
N SER A 146 -6.67 2.57 9.25
CA SER A 146 -6.10 3.45 8.23
C SER A 146 -6.42 2.86 6.85
N GLN A 147 -7.25 3.57 6.07
CA GLN A 147 -7.58 3.20 4.69
C GLN A 147 -6.75 3.98 3.66
N GLU A 148 -5.96 4.95 4.13
CA GLU A 148 -5.24 5.90 3.30
C GLU A 148 -3.77 5.52 3.10
N ILE A 149 -3.13 6.18 2.15
CA ILE A 149 -1.68 6.02 1.95
C ILE A 149 -0.95 6.57 3.17
N CYS A 150 -0.25 5.73 3.91
CA CYS A 150 0.30 6.03 5.24
C CYS A 150 1.24 7.24 5.30
N PHE A 151 1.85 7.65 4.19
CA PHE A 151 2.72 8.83 4.10
C PHE A 151 2.04 10.06 3.46
N ILE A 152 0.72 9.98 3.18
CA ILE A 152 -0.12 11.08 2.69
C ILE A 152 -1.33 11.20 3.62
N PRO A 153 -1.15 11.75 4.82
CA PRO A 153 -2.16 11.71 5.88
C PRO A 153 -3.41 12.56 5.59
N ASP A 154 -3.32 13.51 4.68
CA ASP A 154 -4.44 14.35 4.21
C ASP A 154 -5.13 13.81 2.96
N ASN A 155 -4.75 12.61 2.51
CA ASN A 155 -5.27 11.94 1.31
C ASN A 155 -5.17 12.77 0.02
N ASP A 156 -4.36 13.83 0.00
CA ASP A 156 -4.13 14.65 -1.19
C ASP A 156 -2.80 14.29 -1.87
N TYR A 157 -2.82 13.17 -2.61
CA TYR A 157 -1.65 12.74 -3.38
C TYR A 157 -1.22 13.77 -4.44
N ARG A 158 -2.15 14.59 -4.94
CA ARG A 158 -1.84 15.62 -5.94
C ARG A 158 -1.00 16.74 -5.33
N ARG A 159 -1.35 17.18 -4.12
CA ARG A 159 -0.55 18.13 -3.34
C ARG A 159 0.83 17.55 -3.06
N PHE A 160 0.87 16.28 -2.63
CA PHE A 160 2.13 15.57 -2.37
C PHE A 160 3.03 15.52 -3.60
N LEU A 161 2.51 15.14 -4.78
CA LEU A 161 3.27 15.08 -6.03
C LEU A 161 3.74 16.46 -6.49
N LYS A 162 2.93 17.51 -6.31
CA LYS A 162 3.36 18.89 -6.58
C LYS A 162 4.53 19.31 -5.69
N ALA A 163 4.48 19.01 -4.40
CA ALA A 163 5.58 19.31 -3.48
C ALA A 163 6.87 18.55 -3.84
N ALA A 164 6.74 17.32 -4.33
CA ALA A 164 7.88 16.48 -4.73
C ALA A 164 8.51 16.86 -6.09
N GLY A 165 7.76 17.52 -6.98
CA GLY A 165 8.28 17.82 -8.33
C GLY A 165 7.38 18.74 -9.14
N ALA A 166 7.08 19.93 -8.63
CA ALA A 166 6.19 20.90 -9.28
C ALA A 166 6.60 21.23 -10.74
N HIS A 167 7.91 21.29 -11.02
CA HIS A 167 8.45 21.54 -12.37
C HIS A 167 8.15 20.43 -13.38
N LYS A 168 7.80 19.23 -12.93
CA LYS A 168 7.42 18.08 -13.79
C LYS A 168 5.91 17.98 -14.02
N VAL A 169 5.12 18.80 -13.34
CA VAL A 169 3.67 18.84 -13.51
C VAL A 169 3.33 19.83 -14.61
N ILE A 170 3.35 19.36 -15.85
CA ILE A 170 3.16 20.18 -17.04
C ILE A 170 1.74 19.94 -17.59
N PRO A 171 0.92 21.00 -17.76
CA PRO A 171 -0.36 20.89 -18.44
C PRO A 171 -0.19 20.48 -19.90
N GLY A 172 -1.12 19.64 -20.42
CA GLY A 172 -1.11 19.16 -21.79
C GLY A 172 -2.52 18.98 -22.36
N PRO A 173 -2.65 18.48 -23.60
CA PRO A 173 -3.94 18.28 -24.23
C PRO A 173 -4.63 16.99 -23.72
N PHE A 174 -5.96 17.04 -23.63
CA PHE A 174 -6.79 15.84 -23.74
C PHE A 174 -7.10 15.60 -25.21
N LEU A 175 -6.92 14.37 -25.64
CA LEU A 175 -7.21 13.93 -27.01
C LEU A 175 -8.40 12.97 -27.00
N ASP A 176 -9.24 13.02 -28.03
CA ASP A 176 -10.23 11.96 -28.29
C ASP A 176 -9.61 10.77 -29.03
N MET A 177 -10.42 9.79 -29.41
CA MET A 177 -9.98 8.58 -30.11
C MET A 177 -9.43 8.84 -31.52
N GLU A 178 -9.81 9.97 -32.12
CA GLU A 178 -9.35 10.43 -33.44
C GLU A 178 -8.11 11.32 -33.34
N GLY A 179 -7.61 11.58 -32.11
CA GLY A 179 -6.44 12.42 -31.86
C GLY A 179 -6.74 13.94 -31.85
N LYS A 180 -8.01 14.34 -31.87
CA LYS A 180 -8.40 15.73 -31.79
C LYS A 180 -8.33 16.24 -30.36
N VAL A 181 -7.86 17.47 -30.16
CA VAL A 181 -7.81 18.11 -28.85
C VAL A 181 -9.21 18.49 -28.37
N ILE A 182 -9.65 17.91 -27.24
CA ILE A 182 -10.96 18.13 -26.63
C ILE A 182 -10.88 18.92 -25.31
N GLY A 183 -9.68 19.28 -24.86
CA GLY A 183 -9.47 20.05 -23.65
C GLY A 183 -8.01 20.06 -23.19
N LYS A 184 -7.78 20.55 -21.96
CA LYS A 184 -6.44 20.67 -21.39
C LYS A 184 -6.40 20.06 -19.99
N HIS A 185 -5.49 19.12 -19.74
CA HIS A 185 -5.25 18.54 -18.43
C HIS A 185 -4.25 19.37 -17.61
N ARG A 186 -4.27 19.19 -16.28
CA ARG A 186 -3.43 19.93 -15.31
C ARG A 186 -2.06 19.29 -15.06
N GLY A 187 -1.76 18.21 -15.76
CA GLY A 187 -0.53 17.41 -15.61
C GLY A 187 -0.85 15.93 -15.49
N ILE A 188 -0.15 15.09 -16.25
CA ILE A 188 -0.33 13.63 -16.32
C ILE A 188 -0.43 12.97 -14.94
N PRO A 189 0.39 13.32 -13.92
CA PRO A 189 0.36 12.64 -12.63
C PRO A 189 -0.98 12.73 -11.88
N PHE A 190 -1.92 13.56 -12.33
CA PHE A 190 -3.21 13.75 -11.68
C PHE A 190 -4.33 12.88 -12.25
N TYR A 191 -3.99 12.01 -13.20
CA TYR A 191 -4.96 11.19 -13.90
C TYR A 191 -4.61 9.71 -13.82
N THR A 192 -5.64 8.88 -13.91
CA THR A 192 -5.54 7.42 -13.83
C THR A 192 -6.41 6.83 -14.95
N ILE A 193 -5.96 5.77 -15.59
CA ILE A 193 -6.76 5.02 -16.56
C ILE A 193 -8.07 4.57 -15.90
N GLY A 194 -9.20 4.77 -16.59
CA GLY A 194 -10.54 4.52 -16.06
C GLY A 194 -11.15 5.70 -15.28
N GLN A 195 -10.40 6.77 -15.04
CA GLN A 195 -10.91 7.93 -14.32
C GLN A 195 -12.00 8.64 -15.14
N ARG A 196 -13.16 8.87 -14.50
CA ARG A 196 -14.29 9.63 -15.07
C ARG A 196 -14.42 11.02 -14.47
N LYS A 197 -14.29 11.12 -13.13
CA LYS A 197 -14.53 12.38 -12.41
C LYS A 197 -13.27 13.26 -12.36
N GLY A 198 -13.45 14.59 -12.33
CA GLY A 198 -12.36 15.53 -12.14
C GLY A 198 -11.48 15.76 -13.38
N LEU A 199 -11.96 15.42 -14.57
CA LEU A 199 -11.27 15.69 -15.83
C LEU A 199 -11.31 17.19 -16.19
N GLY A 200 -12.38 17.90 -15.82
CA GLY A 200 -12.57 19.31 -16.18
C GLY A 200 -13.00 19.49 -17.62
N LEU A 201 -13.59 18.46 -18.24
CA LEU A 201 -14.11 18.49 -19.61
C LEU A 201 -15.63 18.68 -19.60
N ALA A 202 -16.15 19.55 -20.45
CA ALA A 202 -17.58 19.81 -20.66
C ALA A 202 -18.02 19.24 -22.03
N LEU A 203 -18.17 17.90 -22.10
CA LEU A 203 -18.44 17.20 -23.36
C LEU A 203 -19.92 16.87 -23.58
N GLY A 204 -20.79 17.07 -22.56
CA GLY A 204 -22.19 16.67 -22.62
C GLY A 204 -22.45 15.17 -22.48
N TYR A 205 -21.41 14.35 -22.40
CA TYR A 205 -21.47 12.90 -22.20
C TYR A 205 -20.36 12.42 -21.25
N PRO A 206 -20.51 11.25 -20.62
CA PRO A 206 -19.45 10.69 -19.77
C PRO A 206 -18.22 10.32 -20.58
N ALA A 207 -17.04 10.85 -20.17
CA ALA A 207 -15.75 10.48 -20.73
C ALA A 207 -14.87 9.82 -19.67
N TYR A 208 -13.98 8.95 -20.13
CA TYR A 208 -13.04 8.20 -19.30
C TYR A 208 -11.62 8.33 -19.84
N VAL A 209 -10.62 8.38 -18.96
CA VAL A 209 -9.21 8.25 -19.36
C VAL A 209 -8.97 6.82 -19.83
N ILE A 210 -8.65 6.62 -21.09
CA ILE A 210 -8.40 5.30 -21.68
C ILE A 210 -6.90 4.98 -21.77
N SER A 211 -6.07 6.01 -21.96
CA SER A 211 -4.62 5.91 -22.00
C SER A 211 -3.96 7.20 -21.48
N ILE A 212 -2.70 7.10 -21.13
CA ILE A 212 -1.86 8.24 -20.74
C ILE A 212 -0.55 8.11 -21.50
N ASP A 213 -0.26 9.08 -22.35
CA ASP A 213 1.00 9.18 -23.10
C ASP A 213 1.97 10.13 -22.38
N ALA A 214 2.81 9.56 -21.53
CA ALA A 214 3.79 10.35 -20.79
C ALA A 214 4.88 10.96 -21.68
N LYS A 215 5.12 10.40 -22.86
CA LYS A 215 6.14 10.91 -23.81
C LYS A 215 5.67 12.19 -24.50
N ASN A 216 4.41 12.23 -24.90
CA ASN A 216 3.80 13.37 -25.58
C ASN A 216 3.00 14.28 -24.64
N ASN A 217 2.99 13.96 -23.34
CA ASN A 217 2.25 14.70 -22.30
C ASN A 217 0.75 14.85 -22.63
N ALA A 218 0.08 13.72 -23.01
CA ALA A 218 -1.33 13.69 -23.41
C ALA A 218 -2.10 12.54 -22.74
#